data_b6e66f1bbd743c1496cf8ba23843e740
#
_entry.id   b6e66f1bbd743c1496cf8ba23843e740
#
_cell.length_a   1.000
_cell.length_b   1.000
_cell.length_c   1.000
_cell.angle_alpha   90.00
_cell.angle_beta   90.00
_cell.angle_gamma   90.00
#
_symmetry.space_group_name_H-M   'P 1'
#
loop_
_entity.id
_entity.type
_entity.pdbx_description
1 polymer ?
#
loop_
_entity_poly.entity_id
_entity_poly.type
_entity_poly.pdbx_seq_one_letter_code
_entity_poly.pdbx_strand_id
1 'polypeptide(L)' 'MSKNTVDGAANQIAGATKEAAGKVTGNVGLQAKGVAQKVAGKAQSAAGKAEDKMKHSR' A
#
# COMPACT_ATOMS: atom_id res chain seq x y z
N MET A 1 -7.90 6.50 13.57
CA MET A 1 -7.04 6.17 12.43
C MET A 1 -7.47 7.01 11.23
N SER A 2 -6.54 7.57 10.50
CA SER A 2 -6.89 8.41 9.37
C SER A 2 -7.32 7.57 8.17
N LYS A 3 -8.14 8.16 7.31
CA LYS A 3 -8.60 7.51 6.08
C LYS A 3 -7.42 7.10 5.20
N ASN A 4 -6.38 7.94 5.12
CA ASN A 4 -5.21 7.64 4.32
C ASN A 4 -4.49 6.38 4.80
N THR A 5 -4.44 6.17 6.12
CA THR A 5 -3.82 4.97 6.68
C THR A 5 -4.60 3.72 6.29
N VAL A 6 -5.95 3.78 6.37
CA VAL A 6 -6.80 2.64 6.01
C VAL A 6 -6.71 2.35 4.52
N ASP A 7 -6.78 3.39 3.67
CA ASP A 7 -6.67 3.23 2.23
C ASP A 7 -5.30 2.68 1.84
N GLY A 8 -4.25 3.17 2.50
CA GLY A 8 -2.89 2.68 2.25
C GLY A 8 -2.74 1.21 2.59
N ALA A 9 -3.30 0.77 3.73
CA ALA A 9 -3.25 -0.63 4.13
C ALA A 9 -4.00 -1.51 3.12
N ALA A 10 -5.18 -1.09 2.67
CA ALA A 10 -5.96 -1.82 1.69
C ALA A 10 -5.19 -1.96 0.37
N ASN A 11 -4.56 -0.88 -0.10
CA ASN A 11 -3.77 -0.90 -1.32
C ASN A 11 -2.54 -1.79 -1.17
N GLN A 12 -1.92 -1.78 0.00
CA GLN A 12 -0.75 -2.61 0.27
C GLN A 12 -1.12 -4.10 0.19
N ILE A 13 -2.23 -4.48 0.79
CA ILE A 13 -2.72 -5.86 0.78
C ILE A 13 -3.10 -6.28 -0.65
N ALA A 14 -3.83 -5.43 -1.37
CA ALA A 14 -4.22 -5.72 -2.75
C ALA A 14 -2.99 -5.87 -3.65
N GLY A 15 -2.00 -5.00 -3.46
CA GLY A 15 -0.74 -5.08 -4.22
C GLY A 15 0.01 -6.36 -3.94
N ALA A 16 0.12 -6.76 -2.67
CA ALA A 16 0.78 -7.99 -2.29
C ALA A 16 0.08 -9.20 -2.89
N THR A 17 -1.26 -9.21 -2.92
CA THR A 17 -2.04 -10.26 -3.53
C THR A 17 -1.76 -10.36 -5.04
N LYS A 18 -1.74 -9.22 -5.71
CA LYS A 18 -1.44 -9.18 -7.16
C LYS A 18 -0.03 -9.64 -7.45
N GLU A 19 0.92 -9.23 -6.61
CA GLU A 19 2.31 -9.65 -6.76
C GLU A 19 2.43 -11.16 -6.64
N ALA A 20 1.81 -11.75 -5.62
CA ALA A 20 1.82 -13.19 -5.41
C ALA A 20 1.16 -13.93 -6.58
N ALA A 21 0.00 -13.44 -7.03
CA ALA A 21 -0.70 -14.03 -8.17
C ALA A 21 0.14 -13.97 -9.44
N GLY A 22 0.83 -12.85 -9.65
CA GLY A 22 1.72 -12.69 -10.81
C GLY A 22 2.87 -13.68 -10.77
N LYS A 23 3.47 -13.91 -9.59
CA LYS A 23 4.55 -14.88 -9.44
C LYS A 23 4.08 -16.31 -9.73
N VAL A 24 2.93 -16.68 -9.20
CA VAL A 24 2.40 -18.04 -9.36
C VAL A 24 2.06 -18.32 -10.81
N THR A 25 1.51 -17.34 -11.52
CA THR A 25 1.08 -17.53 -12.91
C THR A 25 2.16 -17.17 -13.91
N GLY A 26 3.29 -16.65 -13.46
CA GLY A 26 4.34 -16.17 -14.36
C GLY A 26 3.98 -14.89 -15.08
N ASN A 27 3.01 -14.13 -14.57
CA ASN A 27 2.58 -12.89 -15.20
C ASN A 27 3.38 -11.71 -14.64
N VAL A 28 4.45 -11.35 -15.34
CA VAL A 28 5.36 -10.28 -14.92
C VAL A 28 4.64 -8.94 -14.82
N GLY A 29 3.73 -8.66 -15.77
CA GLY A 29 2.97 -7.42 -15.76
C GLY A 29 2.10 -7.28 -14.51
N LEU A 30 1.42 -8.35 -14.13
CA LEU A 30 0.59 -8.37 -12.92
C LEU A 30 1.45 -8.25 -11.67
N GLN A 31 2.59 -8.93 -11.63
CA GLN A 31 3.52 -8.84 -10.52
C GLN A 31 4.02 -7.41 -10.35
N ALA A 32 4.39 -6.74 -11.44
CA ALA A 32 4.87 -5.36 -11.41
C ALA A 32 3.79 -4.40 -10.91
N LYS A 33 2.55 -4.59 -11.36
CA LYS A 33 1.41 -3.78 -10.90
C LYS A 33 1.18 -3.97 -9.41
N GLY A 34 1.28 -5.21 -8.93
CA GLY A 34 1.13 -5.51 -7.51
C GLY A 34 2.19 -4.84 -6.66
N VAL A 35 3.45 -4.88 -7.11
CA VAL A 35 4.55 -4.22 -6.41
C VAL A 35 4.32 -2.71 -6.36
N ALA A 36 3.93 -2.11 -7.48
CA ALA A 36 3.68 -0.67 -7.54
C ALA A 36 2.55 -0.26 -6.60
N GLN A 37 1.47 -1.04 -6.57
CA GLN A 37 0.34 -0.78 -5.69
C GLN A 37 0.71 -0.94 -4.22
N LYS A 38 1.51 -1.95 -3.90
CA LYS A 38 1.99 -2.20 -2.54
C LYS A 38 2.84 -1.03 -2.06
N VAL A 39 3.77 -0.55 -2.89
CA VAL A 39 4.63 0.58 -2.54
C VAL A 39 3.81 1.86 -2.38
N ALA A 40 2.85 2.10 -3.27
CA ALA A 40 1.96 3.26 -3.15
C ALA A 40 1.16 3.22 -1.86
N GLY A 41 0.64 2.04 -1.51
CA GLY A 41 -0.11 1.87 -0.26
C GLY A 41 0.76 2.11 0.96
N LYS A 42 1.99 1.63 0.94
CA LYS A 42 2.93 1.84 2.03
C LYS A 42 3.26 3.33 2.20
N ALA A 43 3.49 4.03 1.11
CA ALA A 43 3.76 5.47 1.15
C ALA A 43 2.55 6.23 1.67
N GLN A 44 1.36 5.83 1.27
CA GLN A 44 0.11 6.44 1.71
C GLN A 44 -0.11 6.23 3.21
N SER A 45 0.17 5.04 3.71
CA SER A 45 0.08 4.73 5.15
C SER A 45 1.08 5.56 5.95
N ALA A 46 2.30 5.70 5.45
CA ALA A 46 3.34 6.50 6.11
C ALA A 46 2.92 7.96 6.17
N ALA A 47 2.36 8.50 5.08
CA ALA A 47 1.87 9.88 5.06
C ALA A 47 0.74 10.08 6.06
N GLY A 48 -0.19 9.12 6.15
CA GLY A 48 -1.28 9.19 7.12
C GLY A 48 -0.79 9.20 8.55
N LYS A 49 0.18 8.35 8.86
CA LYS A 49 0.78 8.30 10.20
C LYS A 49 1.50 9.59 10.54
N ALA A 50 2.21 10.18 9.58
CA ALA A 50 2.92 11.43 9.78
C ALA A 50 1.94 12.57 10.08
N GLU A 51 0.81 12.62 9.35
CA GLU A 51 -0.22 13.62 9.61
C GLU A 51 -0.80 13.48 11.01
N ASP A 52 -1.13 12.27 11.41
CA ASP A 52 -1.69 12.01 12.74
C ASP A 52 -0.71 12.42 13.83
N LYS A 53 0.54 12.11 13.65
CA LYS A 53 1.59 12.48 14.60
C LYS A 53 1.73 13.98 14.73
N MET A 54 1.69 14.69 13.59
CA MET A 54 1.77 16.16 13.60
C MET A 54 0.59 16.78 14.30
N LYS A 55 -0.60 16.25 14.12
CA LYS A 55 -1.80 16.72 14.80
C LYS A 55 -1.71 16.53 16.30
N HIS A 56 -1.16 15.40 16.74
CA HIS A 56 -0.99 15.12 18.16
C HIS A 56 0.06 16.00 18.83
N SER A 57 1.01 16.50 18.05
CA SER A 57 2.08 17.35 18.57
C SER A 57 1.59 18.71 19.03
N ARG A 58 0.38 19.06 18.70
CA ARG A 58 -0.20 20.34 19.14
C ARG A 58 -0.94 20.17 20.43
#